data_9920812446033db1a3b37616b50de3e0
#
_entry.id   9920812446033db1a3b37616b50de3e0
#
_cell.length_a   1.000
_cell.length_b   1.000
_cell.length_c   1.000
_cell.angle_alpha   90.00
_cell.angle_beta   90.00
_cell.angle_gamma   90.00
#
_symmetry.space_group_name_H-M   'P 1'
#
loop_
_entity.id
_entity.type
_entity.pdbx_description
1 polymer ?
#
loop_
_entity_poly.entity_id
_entity_poly.type
_entity_poly.pdbx_seq_one_letter_code
_entity_poly.pdbx_strand_id
1 'polypeptide(L)'
;MVRSPLDYAHSIAQQLVRGGQYVSVVGLGSLRAPQLHQRLKIPDGLKEIRMLQQVFQDRLIAVPFRRACRHPFGPVGYLLQEFCQVDAFGSITWKQTQESKSNLWVRLQNQVNQRWPLFDQKKNLNSNHFQIKQQYSDSGKFRLTRKEVMLLDHQIECSNEALAALLGPDFIEASDEVSAEITNDEILRLLADLSSQGQHSAS
;
A
#
# COMPACT_ATOMS: atom_id res chain seq x y z
N MET A 1 -10.36 12.13 -5.56
CA MET A 1 -9.63 12.10 -4.29
C MET A 1 -8.15 11.90 -4.55
N VAL A 2 -7.31 12.67 -3.87
CA VAL A 2 -5.85 12.66 -4.04
C VAL A 2 -5.19 12.08 -2.79
N ARG A 3 -4.31 11.09 -2.95
CA ARG A 3 -3.48 10.54 -1.86
C ARG A 3 -2.17 11.29 -1.78
N SER A 4 -1.64 11.44 -0.57
CA SER A 4 -0.26 11.89 -0.42
C SER A 4 0.70 10.91 -1.10
N PRO A 5 1.84 11.37 -1.65
CA PRO A 5 2.81 10.50 -2.32
C PRO A 5 3.30 9.33 -1.46
N LEU A 6 3.51 9.56 -0.17
CA LEU A 6 3.93 8.50 0.75
C LEU A 6 2.83 7.46 1.01
N ASP A 7 1.58 7.89 1.25
CA ASP A 7 0.45 6.97 1.39
C ASP A 7 0.20 6.17 0.11
N TYR A 8 0.42 6.81 -1.04
CA TYR A 8 0.38 6.12 -2.32
C TYR A 8 1.49 5.06 -2.41
N ALA A 9 2.74 5.41 -2.03
CA ALA A 9 3.86 4.47 -2.06
C ALA A 9 3.59 3.24 -1.19
N HIS A 10 3.07 3.41 0.04
CA HIS A 10 2.66 2.30 0.91
C HIS A 10 1.60 1.41 0.24
N SER A 11 0.57 2.03 -0.32
CA SER A 11 -0.54 1.31 -0.94
C SER A 11 -0.12 0.54 -2.18
N ILE A 12 0.64 1.17 -3.08
CA ILE A 12 1.05 0.53 -4.34
C ILE A 12 2.05 -0.60 -4.09
N ALA A 13 2.99 -0.43 -3.15
CA ALA A 13 3.91 -1.50 -2.78
C ALA A 13 3.14 -2.74 -2.31
N GLN A 14 2.16 -2.58 -1.41
CA GLN A 14 1.30 -3.67 -0.95
C GLN A 14 0.50 -4.30 -2.11
N GLN A 15 -0.08 -3.49 -2.99
CA GLN A 15 -0.87 -3.99 -4.12
C GLN A 15 -0.04 -4.80 -5.11
N LEU A 16 1.18 -4.33 -5.44
CA LEU A 16 2.09 -5.05 -6.32
C LEU A 16 2.49 -6.40 -5.72
N VAL A 17 2.83 -6.44 -4.42
CA VAL A 17 3.14 -7.69 -3.73
C VAL A 17 1.95 -8.64 -3.72
N ARG A 18 0.74 -8.16 -3.43
CA ARG A 18 -0.49 -8.97 -3.49
C ARG A 18 -0.78 -9.49 -4.90
N GLY A 19 -0.44 -8.70 -5.91
CA GLY A 19 -0.53 -9.09 -7.33
C GLY A 19 0.56 -10.04 -7.80
N GLY A 20 1.37 -10.60 -6.89
CA GLY A 20 2.42 -11.57 -7.20
C GLY A 20 3.70 -10.96 -7.77
N GLN A 21 3.85 -9.64 -7.72
CA GLN A 21 5.07 -8.97 -8.16
C GLN A 21 6.07 -8.84 -7.02
N TYR A 22 7.34 -8.97 -7.35
CA TYR A 22 8.43 -8.65 -6.46
C TYR A 22 8.69 -7.13 -6.47
N VAL A 23 8.76 -6.53 -5.29
CA VAL A 23 9.03 -5.10 -5.07
C VAL A 23 10.36 -4.95 -4.34
N SER A 24 11.42 -4.54 -5.04
CA SER A 24 12.79 -4.52 -4.51
C SER A 24 12.98 -3.55 -3.34
N VAL A 25 12.21 -2.47 -3.28
CA VAL A 25 12.25 -1.50 -2.19
C VAL A 25 11.72 -2.07 -0.87
N VAL A 26 10.91 -3.13 -0.90
CA VAL A 26 10.37 -3.77 0.31
C VAL A 26 11.37 -4.81 0.83
N GLY A 27 12.09 -4.46 1.89
CA GLY A 27 13.06 -5.33 2.55
C GLY A 27 12.42 -6.34 3.51
N LEU A 28 13.27 -7.19 4.09
CA LEU A 28 12.89 -8.14 5.14
C LEU A 28 13.90 -8.04 6.30
N GLY A 29 13.88 -6.93 7.01
CA GLY A 29 14.78 -6.67 8.14
C GLY A 29 16.26 -6.84 7.78
N SER A 30 17.02 -7.47 8.66
CA SER A 30 18.44 -7.77 8.45
C SER A 30 18.70 -8.88 7.42
N LEU A 31 17.69 -9.72 7.13
CA LEU A 31 17.84 -10.81 6.14
C LEU A 31 17.92 -10.27 4.72
N ARG A 32 17.33 -9.13 4.48
CA ARG A 32 17.32 -8.52 3.17
C ARG A 32 17.18 -7.01 3.24
N ALA A 33 18.26 -6.32 2.91
CA ALA A 33 18.24 -4.87 2.76
C ALA A 33 17.33 -4.44 1.59
N PRO A 34 16.58 -3.34 1.73
CA PRO A 34 15.83 -2.75 0.63
C PRO A 34 16.78 -2.25 -0.46
N GLN A 35 16.37 -2.37 -1.72
CA GLN A 35 17.17 -1.98 -2.87
C GLN A 35 16.31 -1.22 -3.88
N LEU A 36 16.88 -0.22 -4.54
CA LEU A 36 16.20 0.57 -5.56
C LEU A 36 16.52 0.03 -6.99
N HIS A 37 16.27 -1.26 -7.24
CA HIS A 37 16.46 -1.82 -8.59
C HIS A 37 15.30 -1.55 -9.54
N GLN A 38 14.09 -1.46 -9.01
CA GLN A 38 12.90 -1.08 -9.76
C GLN A 38 12.29 0.14 -9.09
N ARG A 39 12.15 1.21 -9.83
CA ARG A 39 11.46 2.40 -9.33
C ARG A 39 10.01 2.03 -9.03
N LEU A 40 9.64 2.11 -7.77
CA LEU A 40 8.23 2.17 -7.42
C LEU A 40 7.70 3.44 -8.10
N LYS A 41 6.86 3.29 -9.13
CA LYS A 41 6.33 4.45 -9.85
C LYS A 41 5.32 5.15 -8.94
N ILE A 42 5.74 6.22 -8.32
CA ILE A 42 4.83 7.18 -7.71
C ILE A 42 4.31 8.02 -8.88
N PRO A 43 2.99 8.08 -9.11
CA PRO A 43 2.44 8.86 -10.22
C PRO A 43 2.86 10.31 -10.09
N ASP A 44 3.09 10.94 -11.22
CA ASP A 44 3.14 12.39 -11.30
C ASP A 44 1.71 12.94 -11.16
N GLY A 45 1.27 13.07 -9.89
CA GLY A 45 -0.06 13.55 -9.56
C GLY A 45 -0.33 14.94 -10.14
N LEU A 46 0.71 15.77 -10.31
CA LEU A 46 0.61 17.07 -10.96
C LEU A 46 0.15 16.95 -12.41
N LYS A 47 0.79 16.05 -13.18
CA LYS A 47 0.43 15.83 -14.59
C LYS A 47 -0.98 15.29 -14.72
N GLU A 48 -1.36 14.33 -13.90
CA GLU A 48 -2.71 13.75 -13.91
C GLU A 48 -3.78 14.78 -13.55
N ILE A 49 -3.58 15.57 -12.50
CA ILE A 49 -4.54 16.59 -12.08
C ILE A 49 -4.65 17.70 -13.13
N ARG A 50 -3.52 18.16 -13.69
CA ARG A 50 -3.56 19.16 -14.77
C ARG A 50 -4.33 18.67 -16.00
N MET A 51 -4.14 17.43 -16.38
CA MET A 51 -4.89 16.82 -17.48
C MET A 51 -6.39 16.76 -17.17
N LEU A 52 -6.77 16.41 -15.95
CA LEU A 52 -8.17 16.44 -15.51
C LEU A 52 -8.73 17.85 -15.47
N GLN A 53 -7.95 18.85 -14.99
CA GLN A 53 -8.35 20.25 -15.00
C GLN A 53 -8.59 20.79 -16.42
N GLN A 54 -7.77 20.39 -17.40
CA GLN A 54 -7.97 20.76 -18.79
C GLN A 54 -9.30 20.24 -19.36
N VAL A 55 -9.71 19.03 -18.93
CA VAL A 55 -10.96 18.40 -19.41
C VAL A 55 -12.18 18.92 -18.65
N PHE A 56 -12.10 18.98 -17.33
CA PHE A 56 -13.26 19.27 -16.46
C PHE A 56 -13.31 20.72 -15.97
N GLN A 57 -12.23 21.48 -16.14
CA GLN A 57 -12.10 22.89 -15.75
C GLN A 57 -12.50 23.10 -14.26
N ASP A 58 -13.40 24.04 -14.00
CA ASP A 58 -13.96 24.41 -12.69
C ASP A 58 -14.84 23.31 -12.05
N ARG A 59 -15.22 22.29 -12.81
CA ARG A 59 -15.99 21.14 -12.30
C ARG A 59 -15.11 20.10 -11.58
N LEU A 60 -13.78 20.23 -11.65
CA LEU A 60 -12.88 19.33 -10.94
C LEU A 60 -12.73 19.76 -9.48
N ILE A 61 -13.21 18.93 -8.58
CA ILE A 61 -13.02 19.11 -7.13
C ILE A 61 -11.98 18.10 -6.66
N ALA A 62 -10.83 18.60 -6.21
CA ALA A 62 -9.80 17.78 -5.59
C ALA A 62 -10.04 17.68 -4.07
N VAL A 63 -9.99 16.49 -3.52
CA VAL A 63 -10.19 16.21 -2.08
C VAL A 63 -9.05 15.37 -1.57
N PRO A 64 -8.43 15.74 -0.42
CA PRO A 64 -7.44 14.90 0.23
C PRO A 64 -8.05 13.55 0.64
N PHE A 65 -7.43 12.44 0.24
CA PHE A 65 -7.96 11.09 0.51
C PHE A 65 -8.14 10.82 2.00
N ARG A 66 -7.21 11.29 2.85
CA ARG A 66 -7.32 11.13 4.31
C ARG A 66 -8.52 11.85 4.89
N ARG A 67 -8.88 13.03 4.36
CA ARG A 67 -10.11 13.71 4.78
C ARG A 67 -11.32 12.83 4.55
N ALA A 68 -11.41 12.22 3.38
CA ALA A 68 -12.49 11.29 3.06
C ALA A 68 -12.47 10.01 3.93
N CYS A 69 -11.28 9.51 4.30
CA CYS A 69 -11.15 8.35 5.19
C CYS A 69 -11.58 8.62 6.64
N ARG A 70 -11.62 9.88 7.08
CA ARG A 70 -12.11 10.25 8.43
C ARG A 70 -13.63 10.24 8.54
N HIS A 71 -14.35 10.15 7.43
CA HIS A 71 -15.79 10.02 7.44
C HIS A 71 -16.20 8.68 8.09
N PRO A 72 -17.26 8.62 8.91
CA PRO A 72 -17.69 7.40 9.61
C PRO A 72 -17.91 6.20 8.69
N PHE A 73 -18.37 6.46 7.48
CA PHE A 73 -18.57 5.43 6.44
C PHE A 73 -17.45 5.43 5.38
N GLY A 74 -16.27 5.92 5.73
CA GLY A 74 -15.10 5.95 4.87
C GLY A 74 -15.25 6.82 3.62
N PRO A 75 -14.34 6.66 2.63
CA PRO A 75 -14.30 7.50 1.44
C PRO A 75 -15.56 7.47 0.59
N VAL A 76 -16.25 6.33 0.54
CA VAL A 76 -17.50 6.19 -0.22
C VAL A 76 -18.63 6.98 0.46
N GLY A 77 -18.73 6.86 1.80
CA GLY A 77 -19.72 7.65 2.56
C GLY A 77 -19.48 9.15 2.41
N TYR A 78 -18.22 9.57 2.47
CA TYR A 78 -17.83 10.96 2.20
C TYR A 78 -18.34 11.44 0.83
N LEU A 79 -18.10 10.67 -0.25
CA LEU A 79 -18.56 11.04 -1.58
C LEU A 79 -20.08 11.11 -1.68
N LEU A 80 -20.79 10.14 -1.11
CA LEU A 80 -22.25 10.11 -1.14
C LEU A 80 -22.86 11.30 -0.39
N GLN A 81 -22.29 11.67 0.75
CA GLN A 81 -22.79 12.78 1.54
C GLN A 81 -22.47 14.14 0.88
N GLU A 82 -21.19 14.39 0.57
CA GLU A 82 -20.73 15.71 0.11
C GLU A 82 -21.15 16.04 -1.35
N PHE A 83 -21.24 15.03 -2.21
CA PHE A 83 -21.48 15.27 -3.64
C PHE A 83 -22.82 14.73 -4.14
N CYS A 84 -23.39 13.73 -3.48
CA CYS A 84 -24.68 13.17 -3.88
C CYS A 84 -25.81 13.55 -2.91
N GLN A 85 -25.52 14.29 -1.83
CA GLN A 85 -26.48 14.74 -0.80
C GLN A 85 -27.28 13.57 -0.19
N VAL A 86 -26.63 12.42 -0.05
CA VAL A 86 -27.23 11.23 0.59
C VAL A 86 -26.90 11.27 2.08
N ASP A 87 -27.92 11.49 2.91
CA ASP A 87 -27.77 11.55 4.37
C ASP A 87 -28.26 10.28 5.07
N ALA A 88 -29.04 9.42 4.39
CA ALA A 88 -29.62 8.22 4.96
C ALA A 88 -28.77 6.99 4.67
N PHE A 89 -27.77 6.72 5.53
CA PHE A 89 -26.89 5.56 5.40
C PHE A 89 -27.43 4.28 6.05
N GLY A 90 -28.53 4.35 6.81
CA GLY A 90 -29.08 3.23 7.59
C GLY A 90 -29.54 2.02 6.76
N SER A 91 -29.88 2.24 5.48
CA SER A 91 -30.29 1.18 4.55
C SER A 91 -29.13 0.62 3.70
N ILE A 92 -27.92 1.13 3.86
CA ILE A 92 -26.76 0.74 3.06
C ILE A 92 -25.98 -0.35 3.79
N THR A 93 -25.83 -1.51 3.18
CA THR A 93 -24.92 -2.54 3.69
C THR A 93 -23.49 -2.25 3.25
N TRP A 94 -22.65 -1.87 4.20
CA TRP A 94 -21.24 -1.57 3.95
C TRP A 94 -20.42 -2.85 3.91
N LYS A 95 -19.70 -3.08 2.81
CA LYS A 95 -18.77 -4.20 2.70
C LYS A 95 -17.35 -3.68 2.55
N GLN A 96 -16.52 -3.97 3.53
CA GLN A 96 -15.09 -3.71 3.43
C GLN A 96 -14.43 -4.85 2.63
N THR A 97 -14.04 -4.57 1.40
CA THR A 97 -13.52 -5.60 0.46
C THR A 97 -12.00 -5.65 0.38
N GLN A 98 -11.32 -4.59 0.81
CA GLN A 98 -9.86 -4.48 0.70
C GLN A 98 -9.25 -4.10 2.05
N GLU A 99 -9.02 -5.08 2.89
CA GLU A 99 -8.26 -4.88 4.12
C GLU A 99 -6.76 -4.80 3.81
N SER A 100 -6.09 -3.90 4.51
CA SER A 100 -4.62 -3.84 4.48
C SER A 100 -4.06 -5.12 5.07
N LYS A 101 -3.08 -5.70 4.42
CA LYS A 101 -2.34 -6.85 4.96
C LYS A 101 -1.37 -6.39 6.04
N SER A 102 -1.00 -7.31 6.92
CA SER A 102 -0.03 -7.06 7.97
C SER A 102 1.36 -6.81 7.39
N ASN A 103 2.19 -6.08 8.14
CA ASN A 103 3.55 -5.75 7.75
C ASN A 103 4.38 -7.02 7.44
N LEU A 104 4.31 -8.01 8.31
CA LEU A 104 5.04 -9.27 8.14
C LEU A 104 4.54 -10.04 6.91
N TRP A 105 3.22 -10.13 6.72
CA TRP A 105 2.65 -10.83 5.56
C TRP A 105 3.17 -10.26 4.23
N VAL A 106 3.13 -8.92 4.06
CA VAL A 106 3.56 -8.29 2.81
C VAL A 106 5.03 -8.56 2.53
N ARG A 107 5.89 -8.50 3.56
CA ARG A 107 7.32 -8.71 3.41
C ARG A 107 7.66 -10.16 3.08
N LEU A 108 7.01 -11.11 3.72
CA LEU A 108 7.20 -12.53 3.42
C LEU A 108 6.67 -12.88 2.03
N GLN A 109 5.47 -12.41 1.67
CA GLN A 109 4.93 -12.62 0.34
C GLN A 109 5.83 -12.01 -0.74
N ASN A 110 6.48 -10.87 -0.45
CA ASN A 110 7.45 -10.27 -1.35
C ASN A 110 8.67 -11.17 -1.60
N GLN A 111 9.12 -11.94 -0.59
CA GLN A 111 10.20 -12.92 -0.77
C GLN A 111 9.73 -14.13 -1.59
N VAL A 112 8.50 -14.59 -1.38
CA VAL A 112 7.88 -15.64 -2.22
C VAL A 112 7.84 -15.17 -3.67
N ASN A 113 7.36 -13.96 -3.93
CA ASN A 113 7.25 -13.39 -5.27
C ASN A 113 8.61 -13.23 -5.95
N GLN A 114 9.67 -12.97 -5.18
CA GLN A 114 11.02 -12.92 -5.73
C GLN A 114 11.49 -14.28 -6.23
N ARG A 115 11.23 -15.34 -5.47
CA ARG A 115 11.67 -16.69 -5.81
C ARG A 115 10.75 -17.33 -6.84
N TRP A 116 9.46 -17.12 -6.69
CA TRP A 116 8.39 -17.68 -7.51
C TRP A 116 7.39 -16.58 -7.90
N PRO A 117 7.75 -15.71 -8.87
CA PRO A 117 6.85 -14.66 -9.33
C PRO A 117 5.58 -15.27 -9.92
N LEU A 118 4.46 -14.55 -9.85
CA LEU A 118 3.18 -15.03 -10.41
C LEU A 118 3.27 -15.31 -11.91
N PHE A 119 4.03 -14.49 -12.61
CA PHE A 119 4.28 -14.68 -14.03
C PHE A 119 5.77 -14.89 -14.29
N ASP A 120 6.09 -15.84 -15.15
CA ASP A 120 7.46 -16.06 -15.63
C ASP A 120 7.90 -14.94 -16.61
N GLN A 121 9.13 -15.01 -17.10
CA GLN A 121 9.68 -14.05 -18.07
C GLN A 121 8.90 -14.03 -19.40
N LYS A 122 8.19 -15.10 -19.73
CA LYS A 122 7.34 -15.21 -20.93
C LYS A 122 5.88 -14.82 -20.66
N LYS A 123 5.58 -14.28 -19.49
CA LYS A 123 4.24 -13.89 -19.02
C LYS A 123 3.27 -15.06 -18.85
N ASN A 124 3.76 -16.30 -18.72
CA ASN A 124 2.92 -17.44 -18.35
C ASN A 124 2.77 -17.50 -16.82
N LEU A 125 1.63 -18.05 -16.37
CA LEU A 125 1.41 -18.30 -14.94
C LEU A 125 2.45 -19.32 -14.44
N ASN A 126 3.12 -18.96 -13.35
CA ASN A 126 4.10 -19.83 -12.71
C ASN A 126 3.37 -20.81 -11.76
N SER A 127 3.38 -22.09 -12.07
CA SER A 127 2.74 -23.13 -11.26
C SER A 127 3.33 -23.24 -9.83
N ASN A 128 4.55 -22.78 -9.62
CA ASN A 128 5.19 -22.77 -8.30
C ASN A 128 4.85 -21.53 -7.47
N HIS A 129 4.14 -20.55 -8.06
CA HIS A 129 3.68 -19.40 -7.30
C HIS A 129 2.61 -19.79 -6.30
N PHE A 130 2.73 -19.27 -5.07
CA PHE A 130 1.70 -19.42 -4.05
C PHE A 130 1.53 -18.14 -3.26
N GLN A 131 0.34 -17.94 -2.72
CA GLN A 131 0.07 -16.88 -1.76
C GLN A 131 0.03 -17.44 -0.35
N ILE A 132 0.69 -16.75 0.56
CA ILE A 132 0.65 -17.06 1.99
C ILE A 132 -0.79 -16.89 2.47
N LYS A 133 -1.42 -17.98 2.92
CA LYS A 133 -2.83 -17.98 3.35
C LYS A 133 -3.01 -17.39 4.74
N GLN A 134 -2.02 -17.59 5.62
CA GLN A 134 -2.09 -17.15 7.00
C GLN A 134 -1.94 -15.63 7.11
N GLN A 135 -2.81 -15.01 7.90
CA GLN A 135 -2.69 -13.61 8.26
C GLN A 135 -1.96 -13.51 9.59
N TYR A 136 -0.85 -12.77 9.58
CA TYR A 136 -0.09 -12.47 10.81
C TYR A 136 -0.60 -11.14 11.36
N SER A 137 -1.44 -11.19 12.37
CA SER A 137 -2.11 -10.00 12.94
C SER A 137 -1.18 -9.12 13.77
N ASP A 138 -0.11 -9.68 14.31
CA ASP A 138 0.68 -9.04 15.36
C ASP A 138 1.66 -7.96 14.88
N SER A 139 1.93 -7.89 13.58
CA SER A 139 2.91 -6.94 13.02
C SER A 139 2.32 -5.60 12.55
N GLY A 140 1.05 -5.34 12.87
CA GLY A 140 0.36 -4.14 12.44
C GLY A 140 0.15 -4.04 10.91
N LYS A 141 -0.44 -2.94 10.48
CA LYS A 141 -0.70 -2.67 9.05
C LYS A 141 0.60 -2.42 8.31
N PHE A 142 0.72 -2.95 7.07
CA PHE A 142 1.90 -2.71 6.23
C PHE A 142 2.11 -1.23 5.94
N ARG A 143 3.35 -0.81 6.14
CA ARG A 143 3.91 0.46 5.68
C ARG A 143 5.37 0.26 5.34
N LEU A 144 5.92 1.13 4.52
CA LEU A 144 7.36 1.16 4.28
C LEU A 144 8.09 1.57 5.56
N THR A 145 9.25 1.01 5.80
CA THR A 145 10.14 1.44 6.89
C THR A 145 10.82 2.76 6.53
N ARG A 146 11.44 3.41 7.52
CA ARG A 146 12.18 4.66 7.28
C ARG A 146 13.28 4.49 6.23
N LYS A 147 14.02 3.39 6.26
CA LYS A 147 15.06 3.08 5.27
C LYS A 147 14.50 2.92 3.85
N GLU A 148 13.34 2.31 3.72
CA GLU A 148 12.67 2.12 2.43
C GLU A 148 12.12 3.44 1.88
N VAL A 149 11.57 4.29 2.75
CA VAL A 149 11.12 5.64 2.39
C VAL A 149 12.29 6.49 1.90
N MET A 150 13.45 6.46 2.57
CA MET A 150 14.64 7.20 2.12
C MET A 150 15.09 6.84 0.71
N LEU A 151 14.85 5.62 0.24
CA LEU A 151 15.13 5.23 -1.16
C LEU A 151 14.18 5.91 -2.16
N LEU A 152 13.03 6.37 -1.71
CA LEU A 152 11.99 7.02 -2.52
C LEU A 152 11.92 8.54 -2.27
N ASP A 153 12.74 9.05 -1.37
CA ASP A 153 12.63 10.40 -0.80
C ASP A 153 12.53 11.47 -1.88
N HIS A 154 13.46 11.49 -2.81
CA HIS A 154 13.45 12.44 -3.92
C HIS A 154 12.14 12.41 -4.75
N GLN A 155 11.57 11.23 -4.99
CA GLN A 155 10.31 11.12 -5.74
C GLN A 155 9.13 11.62 -4.91
N ILE A 156 9.15 11.35 -3.60
CA ILE A 156 8.12 11.78 -2.65
C ILE A 156 8.15 13.29 -2.50
N GLU A 157 9.33 13.88 -2.30
CA GLU A 157 9.51 15.32 -2.16
C GLU A 157 9.07 16.08 -3.41
N CYS A 158 9.58 15.72 -4.59
CA CYS A 158 9.16 16.35 -5.85
C CYS A 158 7.64 16.27 -6.06
N SER A 159 7.02 15.13 -5.72
CA SER A 159 5.56 14.97 -5.83
C SER A 159 4.80 15.80 -4.80
N ASN A 160 5.32 15.92 -3.57
CA ASN A 160 4.75 16.78 -2.53
C ASN A 160 4.78 18.23 -2.94
N GLU A 161 5.93 18.75 -3.38
CA GLU A 161 6.08 20.13 -3.86
C GLU A 161 5.11 20.44 -4.99
N ALA A 162 5.01 19.54 -5.97
CA ALA A 162 4.09 19.69 -7.08
C ALA A 162 2.62 19.71 -6.66
N LEU A 163 2.22 18.84 -5.72
CA LEU A 163 0.85 18.83 -5.17
C LEU A 163 0.56 20.06 -4.35
N ALA A 164 1.53 20.52 -3.51
CA ALA A 164 1.37 21.73 -2.74
C ALA A 164 1.18 22.97 -3.61
N ALA A 165 2.00 23.07 -4.65
CA ALA A 165 1.93 24.20 -5.57
C ALA A 165 0.61 24.25 -6.34
N LEU A 166 0.00 23.08 -6.65
CA LEU A 166 -1.23 23.01 -7.43
C LEU A 166 -2.51 23.05 -6.58
N LEU A 167 -2.53 22.37 -5.45
CA LEU A 167 -3.74 22.13 -4.65
C LEU A 167 -3.69 22.74 -3.25
N GLY A 168 -2.51 23.21 -2.82
CA GLY A 168 -2.30 23.75 -1.49
C GLY A 168 -1.70 22.73 -0.51
N PRO A 169 -1.28 23.25 0.69
CA PRO A 169 -0.57 22.45 1.69
C PRO A 169 -1.40 21.33 2.32
N ASP A 170 -2.72 21.40 2.30
CA ASP A 170 -3.61 20.39 2.87
C ASP A 170 -3.53 19.03 2.16
N PHE A 171 -2.93 18.99 0.97
CA PHE A 171 -2.71 17.76 0.21
C PHE A 171 -1.38 17.09 0.52
N ILE A 172 -0.50 17.79 1.23
CA ILE A 172 0.75 17.25 1.75
C ILE A 172 0.50 16.83 3.19
N GLU A 173 0.28 15.56 3.39
CA GLU A 173 0.24 15.04 4.74
C GLU A 173 1.63 14.47 5.04
N ALA A 174 2.33 15.12 5.97
CA ALA A 174 3.50 14.53 6.61
C ALA A 174 3.03 13.26 7.31
N SER A 175 3.22 12.11 6.68
CA SER A 175 3.00 10.82 7.29
C SER A 175 4.30 10.41 7.93
N ASP A 176 4.49 10.71 9.21
CA ASP A 176 5.57 10.13 10.02
C ASP A 176 5.32 8.66 10.33
N GLU A 177 4.21 8.12 9.83
CA GLU A 177 3.80 6.76 10.07
C GLU A 177 4.54 5.79 9.15
N VAL A 178 5.69 5.33 9.59
CA VAL A 178 6.47 4.25 9.01
C VAL A 178 6.32 2.98 9.85
N SER A 179 6.47 1.80 9.23
CA SER A 179 6.56 0.56 9.99
C SER A 179 7.89 0.46 10.71
N ALA A 180 7.89 -0.18 11.87
CA ALA A 180 9.11 -0.69 12.48
C ALA A 180 9.78 -1.71 11.54
N GLU A 181 11.10 -1.84 11.62
CA GLU A 181 11.81 -2.91 10.94
C GLU A 181 11.42 -4.25 11.59
N ILE A 182 11.21 -5.27 10.76
CA ILE A 182 10.99 -6.63 11.25
C ILE A 182 12.30 -7.16 11.84
N THR A 183 12.22 -7.64 13.06
CA THR A 183 13.35 -8.24 13.77
C THR A 183 13.55 -9.70 13.39
N ASN A 184 14.77 -10.21 13.58
CA ASN A 184 15.03 -11.65 13.41
C ASN A 184 14.18 -12.50 14.34
N ASP A 185 13.89 -12.02 15.55
CA ASP A 185 13.06 -12.73 16.52
C ASP A 185 11.62 -12.91 16.04
N GLU A 186 11.05 -11.88 15.38
CA GLU A 186 9.72 -12.01 14.76
C GLU A 186 9.71 -13.06 13.65
N ILE A 187 10.78 -13.13 12.85
CA ILE A 187 10.91 -14.13 11.80
C ILE A 187 11.08 -15.53 12.40
N LEU A 188 11.91 -15.68 13.44
CA LEU A 188 12.12 -16.96 14.11
C LEU A 188 10.85 -17.48 14.80
N ARG A 189 10.08 -16.61 15.46
CA ARG A 189 8.76 -16.97 16.03
C ARG A 189 7.83 -17.48 14.96
N LEU A 190 7.76 -16.78 13.82
CA LEU A 190 6.95 -17.21 12.68
C LEU A 190 7.35 -18.60 12.18
N LEU A 191 8.65 -18.85 12.01
CA LEU A 191 9.16 -20.15 11.56
C LEU A 191 8.81 -21.26 12.56
N ALA A 192 8.88 -20.97 13.86
CA ALA A 192 8.47 -21.89 14.92
C ALA A 192 6.97 -22.22 14.84
N ASP A 193 6.12 -21.19 14.64
CA ASP A 193 4.67 -21.35 14.51
C ASP A 193 4.31 -22.20 13.28
N LEU A 194 4.96 -21.95 12.14
CA LEU A 194 4.75 -22.74 10.92
C LEU A 194 5.16 -24.20 11.09
N SER A 195 6.26 -24.46 11.81
CA SER A 195 6.73 -25.84 12.07
C SER A 195 5.79 -26.61 13.01
N SER A 196 5.19 -25.93 14.00
CA SER A 196 4.24 -26.56 14.94
C SER A 196 2.92 -26.92 14.27
N GLN A 197 2.44 -26.11 13.32
CA GLN A 197 1.19 -26.38 12.59
C GLN A 197 1.33 -27.53 11.58
N GLY A 198 2.52 -27.73 11.01
CA GLY A 198 2.79 -28.85 10.09
C GLY A 198 2.71 -30.21 10.77
N GLN A 199 2.89 -30.30 12.08
CA GLN A 199 2.81 -31.54 12.84
C GLN A 199 1.37 -31.97 13.16
N HIS A 200 0.41 -31.03 13.20
CA HIS A 200 -1.00 -31.32 13.50
C HIS A 200 -1.84 -31.71 12.28
N SER A 201 -1.32 -31.51 11.07
CA SER A 201 -2.02 -31.86 9.81
C SER A 201 -1.57 -33.23 9.26
N ALA A 202 -0.68 -33.95 9.92
CA ALA A 202 -0.17 -35.27 9.51
C ALA A 202 -0.65 -36.41 10.42
N SER A 203 -1.63 -36.14 11.30
CA SER A 203 -2.24 -37.16 12.18
C SER A 203 -3.68 -37.46 11.78
#